data_97a2030997e37a69a845a418ca34925d
#
_entry.id   97a2030997e37a69a845a418ca34925d
#
_cell.length_a   1.000
_cell.length_b   1.000
_cell.length_c   1.000
_cell.angle_alpha   90.00
_cell.angle_beta   90.00
_cell.angle_gamma   90.00
#
_symmetry.space_group_name_H-M   'P 1'
#
loop_
_entity.id
_entity.type
_entity.pdbx_description
1 polymer ?
#
loop_
_entity_poly.entity_id
_entity_poly.type
_entity_poly.pdbx_seq_one_letter_code
_entity_poly.pdbx_strand_id
1 'polypeptide(L)'
;MAERVAQALGFHYLDSGALYRLTALEALQRGDPLDDARKLAARAAALEIAFRDGRTWLSGKDVTAALRTEEMGVAASQVAAHPEVRARLLERQRAFRQPPGLVADGRDMGSVVFPDAPLKVFLTAAVETRAQRRHKQLMEKGMYAKMPDVVEELRKRDARDSSRPVAPLKHYPDAIFLDTTAVSVDEAVAKVLAEWRNRAAS
;
A
#
# COMPACT_ATOMS: atom_id res chain seq x y z
N MET A 1 -3.10 9.14 -5.01
CA MET A 1 -4.25 8.96 -5.93
C MET A 1 -5.43 8.32 -5.20
N ALA A 2 -5.34 7.13 -4.66
CA ALA A 2 -6.44 6.43 -3.97
C ALA A 2 -7.09 7.24 -2.84
N GLU A 3 -6.29 7.92 -2.02
CA GLU A 3 -6.79 8.82 -0.98
C GLU A 3 -7.67 9.95 -1.56
N ARG A 4 -7.30 10.52 -2.72
CA ARG A 4 -8.10 11.56 -3.39
C ARG A 4 -9.41 11.02 -3.96
N VAL A 5 -9.42 9.77 -4.42
CA VAL A 5 -10.65 9.08 -4.82
C VAL A 5 -11.56 8.88 -3.60
N ALA A 6 -10.99 8.44 -2.47
CA ALA A 6 -11.73 8.28 -1.22
C ALA A 6 -12.37 9.60 -0.77
N GLN A 7 -11.60 10.69 -0.77
CA GLN A 7 -12.09 12.03 -0.43
C GLN A 7 -13.23 12.48 -1.36
N ALA A 8 -13.09 12.27 -2.68
CA ALA A 8 -14.10 12.67 -3.66
C ALA A 8 -15.42 11.86 -3.52
N LEU A 9 -15.35 10.62 -3.01
CA LEU A 9 -16.50 9.76 -2.76
C LEU A 9 -17.06 9.89 -1.33
N GLY A 10 -16.38 10.59 -0.43
CA GLY A 10 -16.70 10.61 0.99
C GLY A 10 -16.50 9.25 1.66
N PHE A 11 -15.62 8.39 1.14
CA PHE A 11 -15.34 7.05 1.63
C PHE A 11 -14.13 7.04 2.56
N HIS A 12 -14.05 6.00 3.38
CA HIS A 12 -12.83 5.71 4.15
C HIS A 12 -11.67 5.37 3.22
N TYR A 13 -10.46 5.55 3.71
CA TYR A 13 -9.23 5.21 2.97
C TYR A 13 -8.38 4.22 3.76
N LEU A 14 -7.89 3.17 3.08
CA LEU A 14 -6.93 2.22 3.61
C LEU A 14 -5.67 2.20 2.74
N ASP A 15 -4.53 2.67 3.29
CA ASP A 15 -3.19 2.30 2.82
C ASP A 15 -2.80 0.96 3.49
N SER A 16 -3.03 -0.15 2.81
CA SER A 16 -2.68 -1.47 3.37
C SER A 16 -1.18 -1.62 3.59
N GLY A 17 -0.36 -0.94 2.79
CA GLY A 17 1.09 -0.91 2.95
C GLY A 17 1.53 -0.31 4.30
N ALA A 18 0.75 0.60 4.86
CA ALA A 18 1.02 1.17 6.18
C ALA A 18 0.99 0.10 7.28
N LEU A 19 0.12 -0.91 7.20
CA LEU A 19 0.04 -1.99 8.20
C LEU A 19 1.32 -2.85 8.19
N TYR A 20 1.86 -3.16 7.02
CA TYR A 20 3.12 -3.89 6.90
C TYR A 20 4.32 -3.05 7.38
N ARG A 21 4.32 -1.74 7.12
CA ARG A 21 5.33 -0.81 7.66
C ARG A 21 5.27 -0.72 9.18
N LEU A 22 4.07 -0.67 9.76
CA LEU A 22 3.86 -0.67 11.21
C LEU A 22 4.35 -1.97 11.84
N THR A 23 4.08 -3.12 11.21
CA THR A 23 4.58 -4.42 11.66
C THR A 23 6.12 -4.45 11.63
N ALA A 24 6.73 -3.96 10.55
CA ALA A 24 8.17 -3.88 10.42
C ALA A 24 8.79 -2.94 11.47
N LEU A 25 8.20 -1.76 11.68
CA LEU A 25 8.66 -0.78 12.65
C LEU A 25 8.61 -1.35 14.08
N GLU A 26 7.49 -1.98 14.46
CA GLU A 26 7.32 -2.61 15.76
C GLU A 26 8.36 -3.72 15.99
N ALA A 27 8.61 -4.56 14.96
CA ALA A 27 9.62 -5.59 15.03
C ALA A 27 11.03 -5.02 15.21
N LEU A 28 11.41 -4.04 14.41
CA LEU A 28 12.73 -3.40 14.48
C LEU A 28 12.95 -2.69 15.82
N GLN A 29 11.94 -2.01 16.37
CA GLN A 29 12.03 -1.35 17.68
C GLN A 29 12.25 -2.35 18.83
N ARG A 30 11.82 -3.60 18.64
CA ARG A 30 12.03 -4.70 19.61
C ARG A 30 13.26 -5.57 19.33
N GLY A 31 14.01 -5.26 18.27
CA GLY A 31 15.16 -6.06 17.86
C GLY A 31 14.78 -7.42 17.25
N ASP A 32 13.55 -7.60 16.79
CA ASP A 32 13.14 -8.83 16.12
C ASP A 32 13.67 -8.86 14.69
N PRO A 33 14.22 -9.98 14.21
CA PRO A 33 14.67 -10.13 12.84
C PRO A 33 13.48 -10.16 11.86
N LEU A 34 13.66 -9.59 10.66
CA LEU A 34 12.58 -9.49 9.65
C LEU A 34 12.37 -10.80 8.85
N ASP A 35 13.10 -11.85 9.14
CA ASP A 35 12.95 -13.20 8.58
C ASP A 35 12.26 -14.17 9.57
N ASP A 36 12.00 -13.77 10.81
CA ASP A 36 11.25 -14.55 11.79
C ASP A 36 9.74 -14.36 11.61
N ALA A 37 9.14 -15.17 10.72
CA ALA A 37 7.71 -15.11 10.40
C ALA A 37 6.81 -15.22 11.64
N ARG A 38 7.19 -16.05 12.65
CA ARG A 38 6.39 -16.25 13.86
C ARG A 38 6.36 -14.98 14.72
N LYS A 39 7.52 -14.37 14.97
CA LYS A 39 7.59 -13.11 15.73
C LYS A 39 6.86 -11.99 15.00
N LEU A 40 7.08 -11.84 13.69
CA LEU A 40 6.42 -10.84 12.87
C LEU A 40 4.89 -11.00 12.89
N ALA A 41 4.37 -12.22 12.80
CA ALA A 41 2.94 -12.49 12.91
C ALA A 41 2.37 -12.11 14.29
N ALA A 42 3.13 -12.39 15.35
CA ALA A 42 2.74 -11.95 16.70
C ALA A 42 2.71 -10.42 16.82
N ARG A 43 3.71 -9.71 16.24
CA ARG A 43 3.67 -8.23 16.19
C ARG A 43 2.48 -7.70 15.39
N ALA A 44 2.20 -8.27 14.21
CA ALA A 44 1.06 -7.89 13.38
C ALA A 44 -0.28 -8.04 14.12
N ALA A 45 -0.44 -9.11 14.89
CA ALA A 45 -1.64 -9.34 15.70
C ALA A 45 -1.80 -8.33 16.84
N ALA A 46 -0.69 -7.95 17.49
CA ALA A 46 -0.67 -7.10 18.68
C ALA A 46 -0.55 -5.60 18.37
N LEU A 47 -0.62 -5.18 17.09
CA LEU A 47 -0.48 -3.77 16.71
C LEU A 47 -1.56 -2.91 17.35
N GLU A 48 -1.14 -1.94 18.16
CA GLU A 48 -2.00 -0.86 18.68
C GLU A 48 -1.85 0.37 17.80
N ILE A 49 -2.75 0.54 16.84
CA ILE A 49 -2.67 1.59 15.83
C ILE A 49 -3.86 2.52 15.87
N ALA A 50 -3.59 3.80 15.54
CA ALA A 50 -4.63 4.78 15.24
C ALA A 50 -4.21 5.62 14.02
N PHE A 51 -5.18 5.89 13.15
CA PHE A 51 -5.04 6.83 12.03
C PHE A 51 -5.97 8.02 12.34
N ARG A 52 -5.38 9.19 12.61
CA ARG A 52 -6.16 10.39 12.96
C ARG A 52 -5.39 11.64 12.55
N ASP A 53 -6.11 12.65 12.08
CA ASP A 53 -5.55 13.95 11.68
C ASP A 53 -4.41 13.84 10.63
N GLY A 54 -4.52 12.87 9.69
CA GLY A 54 -3.49 12.61 8.68
C GLY A 54 -2.19 12.01 9.23
N ARG A 55 -2.19 11.58 10.49
CA ARG A 55 -1.05 10.98 11.18
C ARG A 55 -1.31 9.52 11.53
N THR A 56 -0.22 8.78 11.66
CA THR A 56 -0.21 7.37 12.07
C THR A 56 0.42 7.23 13.44
N TRP A 57 -0.31 6.59 14.35
CA TRP A 57 0.09 6.37 15.73
C TRP A 57 0.31 4.89 15.98
N LEU A 58 1.40 4.53 16.64
CA LEU A 58 1.70 3.18 17.10
C LEU A 58 1.95 3.22 18.60
N SER A 59 1.14 2.49 19.38
CA SER A 59 1.20 2.46 20.85
C SER A 59 1.25 3.88 21.46
N GLY A 60 0.41 4.78 20.94
CA GLY A 60 0.31 6.17 21.40
C GLY A 60 1.41 7.12 20.92
N LYS A 61 2.38 6.67 20.12
CA LYS A 61 3.46 7.50 19.54
C LYS A 61 3.18 7.85 18.09
N ASP A 62 3.40 9.09 17.69
CA ASP A 62 3.34 9.49 16.28
C ASP A 62 4.55 8.89 15.52
N VAL A 63 4.27 8.01 14.58
CA VAL A 63 5.26 7.33 13.75
C VAL A 63 5.18 7.71 12.28
N THR A 64 4.41 8.73 11.94
CA THR A 64 4.12 9.16 10.56
C THR A 64 5.39 9.36 9.72
N ALA A 65 6.38 10.04 10.27
CA ALA A 65 7.65 10.29 9.59
C ALA A 65 8.46 9.01 9.39
N ALA A 66 8.55 8.17 10.43
CA ALA A 66 9.29 6.91 10.39
C ALA A 66 8.74 5.94 9.34
N LEU A 67 7.42 5.89 9.15
CA LEU A 67 6.80 5.03 8.14
C LEU A 67 7.07 5.45 6.68
N ARG A 68 7.55 6.69 6.45
CA ARG A 68 7.74 7.24 5.11
C ARG A 68 9.16 7.10 4.57
N THR A 69 10.06 6.48 5.34
CA THR A 69 11.45 6.27 4.91
C THR A 69 11.56 5.15 3.88
N GLU A 70 12.66 5.13 3.12
CA GLU A 70 12.92 4.08 2.12
C GLU A 70 13.20 2.74 2.82
N GLU A 71 13.98 2.77 3.89
CA GLU A 71 14.31 1.59 4.70
C GLU A 71 13.04 0.91 5.20
N MET A 72 12.05 1.70 5.64
CA MET A 72 10.77 1.17 6.07
C MET A 72 9.95 0.60 4.90
N GLY A 73 10.10 1.16 3.70
CA GLY A 73 9.52 0.60 2.48
C GLY A 73 10.08 -0.78 2.13
N VAL A 74 11.41 -0.95 2.26
CA VAL A 74 12.11 -2.23 2.06
C VAL A 74 11.70 -3.25 3.13
N ALA A 75 11.77 -2.85 4.40
CA ALA A 75 11.37 -3.70 5.53
C ALA A 75 9.92 -4.19 5.41
N ALA A 76 8.99 -3.31 5.05
CA ALA A 76 7.59 -3.69 4.82
C ALA A 76 7.42 -4.71 3.68
N SER A 77 8.22 -4.60 2.62
CA SER A 77 8.19 -5.56 1.51
C SER A 77 8.71 -6.93 1.92
N GLN A 78 9.71 -7.00 2.81
CA GLN A 78 10.19 -8.25 3.41
C GLN A 78 9.12 -8.87 4.31
N VAL A 79 8.57 -8.09 5.24
CA VAL A 79 7.50 -8.53 6.15
C VAL A 79 6.27 -9.03 5.38
N ALA A 80 5.90 -8.36 4.29
CA ALA A 80 4.75 -8.74 3.46
C ALA A 80 4.95 -10.04 2.66
N ALA A 81 6.17 -10.59 2.60
CA ALA A 81 6.44 -11.89 1.98
C ALA A 81 6.00 -13.06 2.87
N HIS A 82 5.84 -12.87 4.19
CA HIS A 82 5.46 -13.92 5.13
C HIS A 82 3.95 -14.19 5.13
N PRO A 83 3.50 -15.40 4.76
CA PRO A 83 2.07 -15.75 4.74
C PRO A 83 1.40 -15.60 6.10
N GLU A 84 2.12 -15.88 7.19
CA GLU A 84 1.65 -15.79 8.57
C GLU A 84 1.29 -14.35 8.96
N VAL A 85 2.12 -13.37 8.54
CA VAL A 85 1.86 -11.95 8.76
C VAL A 85 0.62 -11.52 7.97
N ARG A 86 0.53 -11.95 6.71
CA ARG A 86 -0.61 -11.64 5.85
C ARG A 86 -1.92 -12.15 6.43
N ALA A 87 -1.93 -13.38 6.97
CA ALA A 87 -3.10 -13.98 7.62
C ALA A 87 -3.55 -13.14 8.83
N ARG A 88 -2.60 -12.66 9.66
CA ARG A 88 -2.92 -11.82 10.83
C ARG A 88 -3.44 -10.42 10.46
N LEU A 89 -2.98 -9.86 9.35
CA LEU A 89 -3.42 -8.54 8.91
C LEU A 89 -4.75 -8.58 8.11
N LEU A 90 -5.16 -9.74 7.58
CA LEU A 90 -6.32 -9.86 6.68
C LEU A 90 -7.62 -9.37 7.34
N GLU A 91 -7.94 -9.87 8.53
CA GLU A 91 -9.15 -9.47 9.25
C GLU A 91 -9.13 -7.98 9.62
N ARG A 92 -7.96 -7.48 10.03
CA ARG A 92 -7.76 -6.07 10.34
C ARG A 92 -7.98 -5.19 9.11
N GLN A 93 -7.48 -5.58 7.95
CA GLN A 93 -7.72 -4.88 6.69
C GLN A 93 -9.21 -4.86 6.34
N ARG A 94 -9.90 -5.99 6.48
CA ARG A 94 -11.34 -6.12 6.22
C ARG A 94 -12.18 -5.26 7.15
N ALA A 95 -11.77 -5.09 8.40
CA ALA A 95 -12.47 -4.26 9.38
C ALA A 95 -12.50 -2.77 9.01
N PHE A 96 -11.65 -2.30 8.10
CA PHE A 96 -11.71 -0.92 7.58
C PHE A 96 -12.92 -0.67 6.66
N ARG A 97 -13.58 -1.73 6.14
CA ARG A 97 -14.77 -1.58 5.31
C ARG A 97 -15.99 -1.24 6.16
N GLN A 98 -16.23 0.03 6.33
CA GLN A 98 -17.34 0.62 7.08
C GLN A 98 -18.17 1.54 6.16
N PRO A 99 -19.47 1.77 6.47
CA PRO A 99 -20.24 2.81 5.78
C PRO A 99 -19.54 4.18 5.88
N PRO A 100 -19.62 5.03 4.87
CA PRO A 100 -20.38 4.87 3.62
C PRO A 100 -19.65 4.02 2.54
N GLY A 101 -18.40 3.64 2.74
CA GLY A 101 -17.62 2.83 1.82
C GLY A 101 -16.12 2.93 2.08
N LEU A 102 -15.33 2.17 1.30
CA LEU A 102 -13.87 2.10 1.43
C LEU A 102 -13.17 2.17 0.08
N VAL A 103 -12.14 2.98 -0.02
CA VAL A 103 -11.11 2.88 -1.06
C VAL A 103 -9.85 2.28 -0.44
N ALA A 104 -9.46 1.10 -0.91
CA ALA A 104 -8.28 0.40 -0.41
C ALA A 104 -7.15 0.40 -1.44
N ASP A 105 -5.94 0.76 -1.00
CA ASP A 105 -4.72 0.77 -1.81
C ASP A 105 -3.75 -0.33 -1.32
N GLY A 106 -3.25 -1.13 -2.27
CA GLY A 106 -2.35 -2.23 -1.96
C GLY A 106 -2.01 -3.08 -3.17
N ARG A 107 -1.48 -4.27 -2.92
CA ARG A 107 -1.05 -5.19 -3.98
C ARG A 107 -2.06 -6.30 -4.28
N ASP A 108 -2.90 -6.62 -3.33
CA ASP A 108 -3.83 -7.74 -3.33
C ASP A 108 -5.22 -7.38 -2.83
N MET A 109 -5.53 -6.07 -2.80
CA MET A 109 -6.81 -5.58 -2.27
C MET A 109 -8.01 -6.18 -3.01
N GLY A 110 -8.00 -6.17 -4.34
CA GLY A 110 -9.09 -6.69 -5.15
C GLY A 110 -9.03 -8.21 -5.42
N SER A 111 -7.91 -8.88 -5.13
CA SER A 111 -7.75 -10.33 -5.39
C SER A 111 -7.88 -11.20 -4.13
N VAL A 112 -7.54 -10.68 -2.95
CA VAL A 112 -7.51 -11.45 -1.70
C VAL A 112 -8.30 -10.78 -0.59
N VAL A 113 -8.09 -9.49 -0.35
CA VAL A 113 -8.68 -8.82 0.83
C VAL A 113 -10.16 -8.52 0.60
N PHE A 114 -10.51 -7.94 -0.55
CA PHE A 114 -11.86 -7.58 -0.96
C PHE A 114 -12.17 -8.15 -2.36
N PRO A 115 -12.23 -9.48 -2.52
CA PRO A 115 -12.51 -10.10 -3.82
C PRO A 115 -13.90 -9.77 -4.38
N ASP A 116 -14.79 -9.32 -3.52
CA ASP A 116 -16.14 -8.85 -3.79
C ASP A 116 -16.26 -7.34 -4.07
N ALA A 117 -15.11 -6.62 -4.16
CA ALA A 117 -15.13 -5.19 -4.46
C ALA A 117 -15.83 -4.89 -5.79
N PRO A 118 -16.81 -3.96 -5.84
CA PRO A 118 -17.57 -3.66 -7.06
C PRO A 118 -16.69 -3.00 -8.14
N LEU A 119 -15.63 -2.31 -7.75
CA LEU A 119 -14.65 -1.75 -8.68
C LEU A 119 -13.25 -2.16 -8.24
N LYS A 120 -12.51 -2.79 -9.15
CA LYS A 120 -11.11 -3.13 -9.00
C LYS A 120 -10.29 -2.44 -10.07
N VAL A 121 -9.20 -1.82 -9.67
CA VAL A 121 -8.30 -1.09 -10.58
C VAL A 121 -6.88 -1.61 -10.39
N PHE A 122 -6.30 -2.17 -11.45
CA PHE A 122 -4.89 -2.49 -11.50
C PHE A 122 -4.13 -1.27 -12.04
N LEU A 123 -3.48 -0.57 -11.12
CA LEU A 123 -2.73 0.64 -11.42
C LEU A 123 -1.28 0.33 -11.74
N THR A 124 -0.79 0.81 -12.87
CA THR A 124 0.62 0.66 -13.28
C THR A 124 1.19 1.95 -13.83
N ALA A 125 2.51 1.99 -13.97
CA ALA A 125 3.26 2.96 -14.76
C ALA A 125 4.65 2.37 -15.08
N ALA A 126 5.31 2.84 -16.14
CA ALA A 126 6.70 2.50 -16.45
C ALA A 126 7.59 2.71 -15.22
N VAL A 127 8.57 1.83 -15.02
CA VAL A 127 9.44 1.89 -13.83
C VAL A 127 10.20 3.21 -13.77
N GLU A 128 10.60 3.75 -14.91
CA GLU A 128 11.29 5.03 -15.05
C GLU A 128 10.39 6.20 -14.57
N THR A 129 9.12 6.19 -14.97
CA THR A 129 8.14 7.20 -14.52
C THR A 129 7.90 7.11 -13.01
N ARG A 130 7.80 5.89 -12.46
CA ARG A 130 7.65 5.68 -11.01
C ARG A 130 8.90 6.14 -10.26
N ALA A 131 10.08 5.88 -10.81
CA ALA A 131 11.35 6.33 -10.24
C ALA A 131 11.47 7.86 -10.23
N GLN A 132 11.08 8.53 -11.31
CA GLN A 132 11.05 10.00 -11.37
C GLN A 132 10.11 10.59 -10.31
N ARG A 133 8.88 10.04 -10.19
CA ARG A 133 7.91 10.46 -9.16
C ARG A 133 8.48 10.25 -7.75
N ARG A 134 9.11 9.11 -7.50
CA ARG A 134 9.71 8.78 -6.21
C ARG A 134 10.90 9.65 -5.89
N HIS A 135 11.80 9.84 -6.84
CA HIS A 135 12.97 10.71 -6.70
C HIS A 135 12.54 12.15 -6.35
N LYS A 136 11.56 12.70 -7.09
CA LYS A 136 10.99 14.02 -6.79
C LYS A 136 10.48 14.10 -5.35
N GLN A 137 9.72 13.10 -4.88
CA GLN A 137 9.20 13.05 -3.50
C GLN A 137 10.32 13.00 -2.46
N LEU A 138 11.43 12.30 -2.72
CA LEU A 138 12.58 12.24 -1.83
C LEU A 138 13.28 13.59 -1.76
N MET A 139 13.53 14.22 -2.91
CA MET A 139 14.16 15.55 -2.98
C MET A 139 13.32 16.63 -2.28
N GLU A 140 12.00 16.62 -2.46
CA GLU A 140 11.06 17.56 -1.77
C GLU A 140 11.10 17.41 -0.25
N LYS A 141 11.50 16.23 0.26
CA LYS A 141 11.69 15.96 1.69
C LYS A 141 13.12 16.24 2.18
N GLY A 142 13.98 16.81 1.33
CA GLY A 142 15.38 17.04 1.64
C GLY A 142 16.23 15.76 1.73
N MET A 143 15.74 14.64 1.18
CA MET A 143 16.46 13.36 1.17
C MET A 143 17.18 13.20 -0.16
N TYR A 144 18.50 13.14 -0.12
CA TYR A 144 19.30 12.89 -1.34
C TYR A 144 19.16 11.43 -1.78
N ALA A 145 18.83 11.21 -3.04
CA ALA A 145 18.79 9.89 -3.67
C ALA A 145 19.33 9.97 -5.10
N LYS A 146 20.08 8.97 -5.54
CA LYS A 146 20.51 8.85 -6.94
C LYS A 146 19.43 8.14 -7.74
N MET A 147 19.12 8.65 -8.93
CA MET A 147 18.08 8.07 -9.79
C MET A 147 18.31 6.58 -10.10
N PRO A 148 19.52 6.11 -10.43
CA PRO A 148 19.77 4.68 -10.66
C PRO A 148 19.42 3.81 -9.46
N ASP A 149 19.73 4.25 -8.24
CA ASP A 149 19.45 3.52 -7.01
C ASP A 149 17.93 3.40 -6.79
N VAL A 150 17.18 4.49 -7.05
CA VAL A 150 15.71 4.49 -6.96
C VAL A 150 15.09 3.53 -7.98
N VAL A 151 15.60 3.48 -9.22
CA VAL A 151 15.13 2.54 -10.24
C VAL A 151 15.40 1.10 -9.81
N GLU A 152 16.61 0.82 -9.33
CA GLU A 152 16.99 -0.53 -8.90
C GLU A 152 16.13 -1.03 -7.73
N GLU A 153 15.91 -0.19 -6.72
CA GLU A 153 15.04 -0.53 -5.58
C GLU A 153 13.59 -0.79 -6.00
N LEU A 154 13.05 0.00 -6.94
CA LEU A 154 11.71 -0.25 -7.49
C LEU A 154 11.65 -1.58 -8.23
N ARG A 155 12.66 -1.92 -9.05
CA ARG A 155 12.74 -3.21 -9.76
C ARG A 155 12.83 -4.39 -8.79
N LYS A 156 13.67 -4.29 -7.76
CA LYS A 156 13.79 -5.30 -6.70
C LYS A 156 12.48 -5.51 -5.98
N ARG A 157 11.76 -4.43 -5.68
CA ARG A 157 10.45 -4.48 -5.04
C ARG A 157 9.41 -5.13 -5.93
N ASP A 158 9.33 -4.72 -7.21
CA ASP A 158 8.39 -5.31 -8.17
C ASP A 158 8.64 -6.81 -8.34
N ALA A 159 9.90 -7.23 -8.43
CA ALA A 159 10.27 -8.65 -8.50
C ALA A 159 9.80 -9.42 -7.25
N ARG A 160 10.02 -8.89 -6.04
CA ARG A 160 9.51 -9.51 -4.81
C ARG A 160 7.99 -9.58 -4.79
N ASP A 161 7.31 -8.48 -5.14
CA ASP A 161 5.85 -8.40 -5.11
C ASP A 161 5.20 -9.37 -6.13
N SER A 162 5.83 -9.58 -7.28
CA SER A 162 5.33 -10.47 -8.34
C SER A 162 5.67 -11.96 -8.11
N SER A 163 6.78 -12.26 -7.43
CA SER A 163 7.25 -13.65 -7.19
C SER A 163 6.72 -14.27 -5.89
N ARG A 164 5.96 -13.52 -5.09
CA ARG A 164 5.41 -14.05 -3.83
C ARG A 164 4.56 -15.29 -4.06
N PRO A 165 4.72 -16.35 -3.23
CA PRO A 165 3.89 -17.56 -3.35
C PRO A 165 2.42 -17.30 -2.99
N VAL A 166 2.16 -16.32 -2.13
CA VAL A 166 0.82 -15.91 -1.72
C VAL A 166 0.55 -14.48 -2.15
N ALA A 167 -0.57 -14.27 -2.82
CA ALA A 167 -1.03 -12.97 -3.31
C ALA A 167 0.02 -12.22 -4.17
N PRO A 168 0.52 -12.83 -5.25
CA PRO A 168 1.45 -12.15 -6.15
C PRO A 168 0.80 -10.92 -6.78
N LEU A 169 1.61 -9.89 -7.03
CA LEU A 169 1.15 -8.72 -7.78
C LEU A 169 0.97 -9.10 -9.25
N LYS A 170 -0.27 -9.19 -9.70
CA LYS A 170 -0.63 -9.42 -11.09
C LYS A 170 -1.98 -8.80 -11.44
N HIS A 171 -2.16 -8.49 -12.70
CA HIS A 171 -3.47 -8.08 -13.24
C HIS A 171 -4.45 -9.27 -13.27
N TYR A 172 -5.65 -9.04 -12.81
CA TYR A 172 -6.75 -10.01 -12.86
C TYR A 172 -7.81 -9.55 -13.88
N PRO A 173 -8.50 -10.47 -14.57
CA PRO A 173 -9.45 -10.14 -15.64
C PRO A 173 -10.60 -9.21 -15.21
N ASP A 174 -10.99 -9.25 -13.96
CA ASP A 174 -12.09 -8.46 -13.38
C ASP A 174 -11.64 -7.05 -12.89
N ALA A 175 -10.36 -6.73 -13.07
CA ALA A 175 -9.81 -5.42 -12.72
C ALA A 175 -9.57 -4.56 -13.96
N ILE A 176 -9.94 -3.28 -13.87
CA ILE A 176 -9.62 -2.30 -14.92
C ILE A 176 -8.11 -2.06 -14.93
N PHE A 177 -7.50 -2.19 -16.09
CA PHE A 177 -6.08 -1.84 -16.25
C PHE A 177 -5.93 -0.34 -16.49
N LEU A 178 -5.21 0.33 -15.60
CA LEU A 178 -4.95 1.77 -15.68
C LEU A 178 -3.45 2.05 -15.69
N ASP A 179 -2.91 2.26 -16.90
CA ASP A 179 -1.54 2.74 -17.07
C ASP A 179 -1.50 4.26 -16.86
N THR A 180 -0.68 4.69 -15.93
CA THR A 180 -0.49 6.10 -15.58
C THR A 180 0.85 6.65 -16.02
N THR A 181 1.56 5.98 -16.93
CA THR A 181 2.89 6.41 -17.42
C THR A 181 2.86 7.84 -17.95
N ALA A 182 1.87 8.15 -18.79
CA ALA A 182 1.69 9.48 -19.41
C ALA A 182 0.48 10.26 -18.84
N VAL A 183 -0.05 9.84 -17.68
CA VAL A 183 -1.29 10.41 -17.12
C VAL A 183 -0.96 11.14 -15.81
N SER A 184 -1.50 12.32 -15.62
CA SER A 184 -1.44 13.07 -14.37
C SER A 184 -2.25 12.39 -13.26
N VAL A 185 -2.00 12.78 -12.01
CA VAL A 185 -2.78 12.28 -10.86
C VAL A 185 -4.25 12.69 -10.99
N ASP A 186 -4.53 13.92 -11.50
CA ASP A 186 -5.89 14.44 -11.66
C ASP A 186 -6.68 13.63 -12.70
N GLU A 187 -6.07 13.36 -13.84
CA GLU A 187 -6.68 12.54 -14.90
C GLU A 187 -6.91 11.09 -14.43
N ALA A 188 -5.94 10.51 -13.69
CA ALA A 188 -6.11 9.16 -13.15
C ALA A 188 -7.27 9.10 -12.13
N VAL A 189 -7.40 10.10 -11.26
CA VAL A 189 -8.53 10.22 -10.31
C VAL A 189 -9.84 10.35 -11.08
N ALA A 190 -9.90 11.23 -12.08
CA ALA A 190 -11.11 11.45 -12.88
C ALA A 190 -11.57 10.16 -13.59
N LYS A 191 -10.63 9.36 -14.15
CA LYS A 191 -10.92 8.08 -14.79
C LYS A 191 -11.53 7.08 -13.78
N VAL A 192 -10.93 6.93 -12.61
CA VAL A 192 -11.47 6.02 -11.57
C VAL A 192 -12.86 6.46 -11.10
N LEU A 193 -13.08 7.75 -10.91
CA LEU A 193 -14.39 8.28 -10.52
C LEU A 193 -15.46 8.08 -11.62
N ALA A 194 -15.09 8.20 -12.89
CA ALA A 194 -15.99 7.91 -14.01
C ALA A 194 -16.40 6.44 -14.03
N GLU A 195 -15.43 5.52 -13.86
CA GLU A 195 -15.71 4.09 -13.80
C GLU A 195 -16.59 3.71 -12.61
N TRP A 196 -16.37 4.35 -11.45
CA TRP A 196 -17.23 4.15 -10.30
C TRP A 196 -18.68 4.55 -10.58
N ARG A 197 -18.90 5.75 -11.19
CA ARG A 197 -20.24 6.23 -11.53
C ARG A 197 -20.96 5.32 -12.52
N ASN A 198 -20.25 4.83 -13.54
CA ASN A 198 -20.81 3.92 -14.53
C ASN A 198 -21.30 2.62 -13.88
N ARG A 199 -20.53 2.07 -12.93
CA ARG A 199 -20.92 0.82 -12.21
C ARG A 199 -22.03 1.04 -11.18
N ALA A 200 -22.10 2.22 -10.57
CA ALA A 200 -23.17 2.54 -9.62
C ALA A 200 -24.52 2.82 -10.30
N ALA A 201 -24.50 3.09 -11.62
CA ALA A 201 -25.67 3.32 -12.44
C ALA A 201 -26.21 2.04 -13.14
N SER A 202 -25.44 0.94 -13.11
CA SER A 202 -25.77 -0.38 -13.67
C SER A 202 -26.36 -1.31 -12.62
#